data_f4968658678652ced849d64462ae82df
#
_entry.id   f4968658678652ced849d64462ae82df
#
_cell.length_a   1.000
_cell.length_b   1.000
_cell.length_c   1.000
_cell.angle_alpha   90.00
_cell.angle_beta   90.00
_cell.angle_gamma   90.00
#
_symmetry.space_group_name_H-M   'P 1'
#
loop_
_entity.id
_entity.type
_entity.pdbx_description
1 polymer ?
#
loop_
_entity_poly.entity_id
_entity_poly.type
_entity_poly.pdbx_seq_one_letter_code
_entity_poly.pdbx_strand_id
1 'polypeptide(L)'
;MTTTAAVTLAVGQWKVDVEHSTATFTVGNLGHTVTGTVPILDGTVEVGPDGLPSAIYGSLDLSAIATGIARRDKDLRKPKLLDLDRHPVSTFEADRMTASPGGWSVSGYLTARGTRTRLTGDVEVSGQGQEATLIARTQLDRRALGLRAPKLMIGYQVGITVTATIRHPADPGHAGGPGAQ
;
A
#
# COMPACT_ATOMS: atom_id res chain seq x y z
N MET A 1 -6.76 22.68 -23.37
CA MET A 1 -6.61 21.29 -22.97
C MET A 1 -5.26 21.12 -22.29
N THR A 2 -5.27 20.81 -21.03
CA THR A 2 -4.04 20.54 -20.32
C THR A 2 -3.72 19.07 -20.52
N THR A 3 -2.73 18.75 -21.31
CA THR A 3 -2.26 17.39 -21.41
C THR A 3 -1.47 17.08 -20.14
N THR A 4 -2.02 16.24 -19.30
CA THR A 4 -1.27 15.78 -18.13
C THR A 4 -0.19 14.84 -18.66
N ALA A 5 1.05 15.26 -18.54
CA ALA A 5 2.18 14.43 -18.95
C ALA A 5 2.23 13.17 -18.08
N ALA A 6 2.56 12.05 -18.69
CA ALA A 6 2.77 10.82 -17.93
C ALA A 6 3.95 11.04 -16.98
N VAL A 7 3.77 10.64 -15.72
CA VAL A 7 4.84 10.75 -14.73
C VAL A 7 5.80 9.59 -14.94
N THR A 8 7.07 9.91 -15.17
CA THR A 8 8.12 8.91 -15.32
C THR A 8 9.14 9.06 -14.21
N LEU A 9 9.54 7.94 -13.66
CA LEU A 9 10.55 7.89 -12.61
C LEU A 9 11.85 7.33 -13.18
N ALA A 10 12.96 7.60 -12.51
CA ALA A 10 14.26 7.07 -12.90
C ALA A 10 14.25 5.54 -12.84
N VAL A 11 14.93 4.92 -13.80
CA VAL A 11 15.06 3.45 -13.87
C VAL A 11 15.77 2.93 -12.63
N GLY A 12 15.31 1.81 -12.14
CA GLY A 12 15.94 1.12 -11.02
C GLY A 12 14.96 0.78 -9.92
N GLN A 13 15.49 0.37 -8.79
CA GLN A 13 14.70 -0.02 -7.64
C GLN A 13 14.49 1.16 -6.71
N TRP A 14 13.24 1.44 -6.41
CA TRP A 14 12.83 2.45 -5.44
C TRP A 14 12.35 1.74 -4.18
N LYS A 15 12.68 2.29 -3.03
CA LYS A 15 12.25 1.74 -1.75
C LYS A 15 11.32 2.68 -1.02
N VAL A 16 10.34 2.11 -0.34
CA VAL A 16 9.43 2.87 0.51
C VAL A 16 10.16 3.28 1.78
N ASP A 17 10.09 4.58 2.08
CA ASP A 17 10.53 5.11 3.37
C ASP A 17 9.39 4.88 4.36
N VAL A 18 9.49 3.83 5.15
CA VAL A 18 8.40 3.39 6.02
C VAL A 18 8.08 4.40 7.12
N GLU A 19 9.06 5.19 7.53
CA GLU A 19 8.86 6.21 8.56
C GLU A 19 8.05 7.41 8.05
N HIS A 20 8.07 7.65 6.75
CA HIS A 20 7.36 8.75 6.11
C HIS A 20 6.21 8.26 5.23
N SER A 21 5.70 7.07 5.53
CA SER A 21 4.63 6.45 4.75
C SER A 21 3.56 5.91 5.67
N THR A 22 2.31 5.95 5.20
CA THR A 22 1.18 5.49 6.00
C THR A 22 0.21 4.70 5.14
N ALA A 23 -0.41 3.70 5.74
CA ALA A 23 -1.53 2.99 5.16
C ALA A 23 -2.75 3.21 6.06
N THR A 24 -3.87 3.59 5.46
CA THR A 24 -5.13 3.79 6.19
C THR A 24 -6.22 2.97 5.53
N PHE A 25 -7.21 2.62 6.33
CA PHE A 25 -8.39 1.97 5.81
C PHE A 25 -9.64 2.62 6.38
N THR A 26 -10.73 2.54 5.64
CA THR A 26 -12.05 3.02 6.08
C THR A 26 -13.08 1.93 5.84
N VAL A 27 -13.99 1.77 6.80
CA VAL A 27 -15.06 0.79 6.70
C VAL A 27 -16.27 1.30 7.49
N GLY A 28 -17.47 0.94 7.04
CA GLY A 28 -18.70 1.26 7.75
C GLY A 28 -18.86 0.45 9.02
N ASN A 29 -19.40 1.06 10.07
CA ASN A 29 -19.70 0.42 11.33
C ASN A 29 -20.94 1.08 11.93
N LEU A 30 -22.06 0.36 11.95
CA LEU A 30 -23.33 0.83 12.54
C LEU A 30 -23.74 2.22 12.04
N GLY A 31 -23.61 2.46 10.75
CA GLY A 31 -23.95 3.76 10.15
C GLY A 31 -22.87 4.82 10.27
N HIS A 32 -21.75 4.51 10.91
CA HIS A 32 -20.59 5.41 11.02
C HIS A 32 -19.43 4.89 10.18
N THR A 33 -18.48 5.77 9.90
CA THR A 33 -17.25 5.37 9.21
C THR A 33 -16.13 5.21 10.24
N VAL A 34 -15.49 4.06 10.22
CA VAL A 34 -14.30 3.79 11.03
C VAL A 34 -13.08 3.96 10.15
N THR A 35 -12.12 4.75 10.61
CA THR A 35 -10.83 4.92 9.96
C THR A 35 -9.75 4.37 10.87
N GLY A 36 -8.88 3.53 10.32
CA GLY A 36 -7.76 2.97 11.05
C GLY A 36 -6.47 3.09 10.29
N THR A 37 -5.36 2.83 10.97
CA THR A 37 -4.03 2.87 10.40
C THR A 37 -3.34 1.53 10.54
N VAL A 38 -2.46 1.23 9.59
CA VAL A 38 -1.65 0.01 9.60
C VAL A 38 -0.22 0.41 9.22
N PRO A 39 0.78 0.06 10.02
CA PRO A 39 2.16 0.36 9.67
C PRO A 39 2.61 -0.38 8.42
N ILE A 40 3.43 0.27 7.61
CA ILE A 40 4.06 -0.35 6.46
C ILE A 40 5.38 -0.95 6.93
N LEU A 41 5.59 -2.23 6.66
CA LEU A 41 6.83 -2.94 7.00
C LEU A 41 7.89 -2.76 5.93
N ASP A 42 7.50 -2.88 4.67
CA ASP A 42 8.41 -2.81 3.55
C ASP A 42 7.64 -2.48 2.28
N GLY A 43 8.35 -1.97 1.28
CA GLY A 43 7.79 -1.75 -0.03
C GLY A 43 8.88 -1.44 -1.04
N THR A 44 8.71 -1.95 -2.25
CA THR A 44 9.62 -1.71 -3.35
C THR A 44 8.84 -1.44 -4.64
N VAL A 45 9.40 -0.57 -5.47
CA VAL A 45 8.91 -0.31 -6.82
C VAL A 45 10.09 -0.42 -7.76
N GLU A 46 10.03 -1.33 -8.71
CA GLU A 46 11.04 -1.41 -9.76
C GLU A 46 10.53 -0.64 -10.97
N VAL A 47 11.33 0.29 -11.46
CA VAL A 47 11.00 1.13 -12.61
C VAL A 47 11.83 0.69 -13.79
N GLY A 48 11.16 0.41 -14.90
CA GLY A 48 11.78 -0.03 -16.14
C GLY A 48 12.27 1.11 -17.03
N PRO A 49 12.85 0.77 -18.19
CA PRO A 49 13.41 1.77 -19.11
C PRO A 49 12.41 2.77 -19.66
N ASP A 50 11.13 2.43 -19.64
CA ASP A 50 10.05 3.32 -20.08
C ASP A 50 9.63 4.31 -19.00
N GLY A 51 10.22 4.26 -17.81
CA GLY A 51 9.86 5.12 -16.69
C GLY A 51 8.62 4.66 -15.93
N LEU A 52 8.06 3.50 -16.30
CA LEU A 52 6.89 2.93 -15.65
C LEU A 52 7.29 1.76 -14.74
N PRO A 53 6.50 1.48 -13.72
CA PRO A 53 6.83 0.36 -12.83
C PRO A 53 6.72 -0.98 -13.55
N SER A 54 7.68 -1.84 -13.30
CA SER A 54 7.69 -3.22 -13.79
C SER A 54 7.39 -4.22 -12.68
N ALA A 55 7.54 -3.82 -11.41
CA ALA A 55 7.18 -4.62 -10.26
C ALA A 55 6.88 -3.70 -9.08
N ILE A 56 5.85 -4.04 -8.33
CA ILE A 56 5.49 -3.36 -7.08
C ILE A 56 5.21 -4.42 -6.03
N TYR A 57 5.85 -4.27 -4.87
CA TYR A 57 5.64 -5.14 -3.73
C TYR A 57 5.53 -4.30 -2.46
N GLY A 58 4.66 -4.71 -1.54
CA GLY A 58 4.55 -4.08 -0.24
C GLY A 58 4.07 -5.05 0.82
N SER A 59 4.40 -4.77 2.07
CA SER A 59 3.90 -5.52 3.22
C SER A 59 3.47 -4.59 4.33
N LEU A 60 2.43 -5.00 5.05
CA LEU A 60 1.81 -4.24 6.14
C LEU A 60 1.82 -5.07 7.41
N ASP A 61 2.05 -4.41 8.54
CA ASP A 61 1.97 -5.03 9.86
C ASP A 61 0.54 -4.94 10.39
N LEU A 62 -0.27 -5.96 10.13
CA LEU A 62 -1.64 -6.00 10.62
C LEU A 62 -1.70 -6.16 12.13
N SER A 63 -0.67 -6.70 12.76
CA SER A 63 -0.65 -6.87 14.22
C SER A 63 -0.66 -5.54 14.97
N ALA A 64 -0.26 -4.46 14.30
CA ALA A 64 -0.24 -3.11 14.86
C ALA A 64 -1.38 -2.23 14.31
N ILE A 65 -2.42 -2.84 13.75
CA ILE A 65 -3.60 -2.11 13.28
C ILE A 65 -4.23 -1.32 14.42
N ALA A 66 -4.56 -0.06 14.17
CA ALA A 66 -5.09 0.84 15.17
C ALA A 66 -6.28 1.64 14.62
N THR A 67 -7.41 1.57 15.33
CA THR A 67 -8.63 2.32 14.98
C THR A 67 -8.95 3.41 16.00
N GLY A 68 -8.10 3.62 17.01
CA GLY A 68 -8.32 4.59 18.07
C GLY A 68 -9.16 4.06 19.23
N ILE A 69 -9.70 2.85 19.14
CA ILE A 69 -10.48 2.22 20.21
C ILE A 69 -9.87 0.87 20.54
N ALA A 70 -9.27 0.75 21.72
CA ALA A 70 -8.52 -0.44 22.11
C ALA A 70 -9.36 -1.72 22.08
N ARG A 71 -10.62 -1.66 22.50
CA ARG A 71 -11.50 -2.82 22.49
C ARG A 71 -11.75 -3.32 21.08
N ARG A 72 -11.95 -2.41 20.13
CA ARG A 72 -12.17 -2.76 18.72
C ARG A 72 -10.91 -3.35 18.12
N ASP A 73 -9.75 -2.79 18.44
CA ASP A 73 -8.48 -3.31 17.93
C ASP A 73 -8.23 -4.72 18.44
N LYS A 74 -8.60 -4.99 19.70
CA LYS A 74 -8.52 -6.33 20.25
C LYS A 74 -9.45 -7.30 19.55
N ASP A 75 -10.66 -6.86 19.21
CA ASP A 75 -11.63 -7.71 18.52
C ASP A 75 -11.16 -8.05 17.10
N LEU A 76 -10.50 -7.12 16.42
CA LEU A 76 -9.97 -7.36 15.09
C LEU A 76 -8.95 -8.51 15.05
N ARG A 77 -8.28 -8.79 16.16
CA ARG A 77 -7.30 -9.87 16.25
C ARG A 77 -7.93 -11.25 16.22
N LYS A 78 -9.23 -11.36 16.49
CA LYS A 78 -9.93 -12.65 16.64
C LYS A 78 -9.95 -13.44 15.33
N PRO A 79 -9.99 -14.78 15.41
CA PRO A 79 -10.01 -15.64 14.22
C PRO A 79 -11.14 -15.35 13.23
N LYS A 80 -12.28 -14.88 13.70
CA LYS A 80 -13.40 -14.53 12.82
C LYS A 80 -13.12 -13.29 11.99
N LEU A 81 -12.22 -12.43 12.43
CA LEU A 81 -11.87 -11.20 11.74
C LEU A 81 -10.50 -11.34 11.09
N LEU A 82 -9.47 -10.69 11.59
CA LEU A 82 -8.18 -10.72 10.92
C LEU A 82 -7.29 -11.89 11.31
N ASP A 83 -7.61 -12.58 12.41
CA ASP A 83 -6.83 -13.73 12.89
C ASP A 83 -5.33 -13.40 12.99
N LEU A 84 -5.03 -12.32 13.68
CA LEU A 84 -3.69 -11.73 13.68
C LEU A 84 -2.62 -12.59 14.35
N ASP A 85 -3.00 -13.48 15.25
CA ASP A 85 -2.04 -14.38 15.89
C ASP A 85 -1.45 -15.37 14.89
N ARG A 86 -2.21 -15.72 13.86
CA ARG A 86 -1.77 -16.60 12.78
C ARG A 86 -1.27 -15.84 11.56
N HIS A 87 -1.83 -14.65 11.31
CA HIS A 87 -1.59 -13.89 10.10
C HIS A 87 -1.30 -12.42 10.41
N PRO A 88 -0.14 -12.15 11.05
CA PRO A 88 0.17 -10.77 11.48
C PRO A 88 0.59 -9.84 10.33
N VAL A 89 0.87 -10.37 9.16
CA VAL A 89 1.40 -9.60 8.02
C VAL A 89 0.50 -9.78 6.81
N SER A 90 0.25 -8.68 6.12
CA SER A 90 -0.41 -8.68 4.80
C SER A 90 0.61 -8.28 3.75
N THR A 91 0.54 -8.87 2.57
CA THR A 91 1.42 -8.55 1.46
C THR A 91 0.62 -8.21 0.21
N PHE A 92 1.18 -7.32 -0.60
CA PHE A 92 0.63 -7.01 -1.92
C PHE A 92 1.73 -7.17 -2.96
N GLU A 93 1.40 -7.81 -4.08
CA GLU A 93 2.28 -7.97 -5.21
C GLU A 93 1.53 -7.65 -6.49
N ALA A 94 1.99 -6.66 -7.23
CA ALA A 94 1.37 -6.26 -8.47
C ALA A 94 1.79 -7.16 -9.61
N ASP A 95 0.86 -7.46 -10.52
CA ASP A 95 1.14 -8.22 -11.73
C ASP A 95 0.84 -7.45 -13.01
N ARG A 96 0.18 -6.31 -12.90
CA ARG A 96 -0.14 -5.47 -14.06
C ARG A 96 -0.10 -3.99 -13.65
N MET A 97 0.69 -3.22 -14.36
CA MET A 97 0.80 -1.79 -14.18
C MET A 97 0.69 -1.10 -15.55
N THR A 98 -0.16 -0.10 -15.65
CA THR A 98 -0.34 0.69 -16.86
C THR A 98 -0.31 2.17 -16.52
N ALA A 99 0.10 2.99 -17.47
CA ALA A 99 0.10 4.44 -17.28
C ALA A 99 -1.33 4.97 -17.23
N SER A 100 -1.56 5.92 -16.36
CA SER A 100 -2.82 6.67 -16.28
C SER A 100 -2.50 8.15 -16.06
N PRO A 101 -3.47 9.06 -16.26
CA PRO A 101 -3.21 10.49 -16.02
C PRO A 101 -2.72 10.74 -14.61
N GLY A 102 -1.53 11.32 -14.48
CA GLY A 102 -0.94 11.65 -13.19
C GLY A 102 -0.38 10.46 -12.40
N GLY A 103 -0.31 9.27 -12.99
CA GLY A 103 0.22 8.11 -12.28
C GLY A 103 0.03 6.80 -13.00
N TRP A 104 -0.45 5.80 -12.26
CA TRP A 104 -0.56 4.42 -12.76
C TRP A 104 -1.89 3.81 -12.36
N SER A 105 -2.35 2.85 -13.17
CA SER A 105 -3.38 1.90 -12.77
C SER A 105 -2.68 0.58 -12.45
N VAL A 106 -2.94 0.02 -11.27
CA VAL A 106 -2.20 -1.13 -10.75
C VAL A 106 -3.17 -2.23 -10.38
N SER A 107 -2.89 -3.44 -10.80
CA SER A 107 -3.62 -4.64 -10.38
C SER A 107 -2.65 -5.65 -9.81
N GLY A 108 -3.09 -6.41 -8.85
CA GLY A 108 -2.25 -7.43 -8.24
C GLY A 108 -3.02 -8.23 -7.21
N TYR A 109 -2.28 -8.87 -6.33
CA TYR A 109 -2.84 -9.75 -5.31
C TYR A 109 -2.49 -9.28 -3.91
N LEU A 110 -3.51 -9.14 -3.10
CA LEU A 110 -3.37 -8.94 -1.67
C LEU A 110 -3.48 -10.29 -0.99
N THR A 111 -2.54 -10.60 -0.11
CA THR A 111 -2.63 -11.78 0.75
C THR A 111 -2.80 -11.28 2.18
N ALA A 112 -3.90 -11.65 2.79
CA ALA A 112 -4.21 -11.32 4.18
C ALA A 112 -5.03 -12.46 4.75
N ARG A 113 -4.85 -12.75 6.03
CA ARG A 113 -5.58 -13.82 6.69
C ARG A 113 -5.42 -15.17 5.98
N GLY A 114 -4.24 -15.41 5.40
CA GLY A 114 -3.98 -16.65 4.65
C GLY A 114 -4.75 -16.75 3.33
N THR A 115 -5.43 -15.71 2.91
CA THR A 115 -6.25 -15.72 1.68
C THR A 115 -5.70 -14.69 0.70
N ARG A 116 -5.61 -15.08 -0.54
CA ARG A 116 -5.13 -14.24 -1.64
C ARG A 116 -6.33 -13.73 -2.44
N THR A 117 -6.42 -12.42 -2.63
CA THR A 117 -7.49 -11.82 -3.41
C THR A 117 -6.94 -10.78 -4.38
N ARG A 118 -7.62 -10.60 -5.50
CA ARG A 118 -7.19 -9.63 -6.50
C ARG A 118 -7.69 -8.24 -6.14
N LEU A 119 -6.79 -7.27 -6.25
CA LEU A 119 -7.11 -5.84 -6.07
C LEU A 119 -6.69 -5.06 -7.30
N THR A 120 -7.45 -4.03 -7.61
CA THR A 120 -7.10 -3.04 -8.62
C THR A 120 -7.25 -1.67 -7.99
N GLY A 121 -6.30 -0.79 -8.24
CA GLY A 121 -6.32 0.55 -7.68
C GLY A 121 -5.61 1.54 -8.56
N ASP A 122 -5.79 2.81 -8.25
CA ASP A 122 -5.13 3.90 -8.93
C ASP A 122 -4.03 4.46 -8.03
N VAL A 123 -2.91 4.82 -8.64
CA VAL A 123 -1.77 5.40 -7.95
C VAL A 123 -1.46 6.76 -8.54
N GLU A 124 -1.56 7.80 -7.72
CA GLU A 124 -1.07 9.12 -8.10
C GLU A 124 0.42 9.19 -7.78
N VAL A 125 1.18 9.73 -8.71
CA VAL A 125 2.64 9.83 -8.57
C VAL A 125 3.05 11.28 -8.67
N SER A 126 3.85 11.74 -7.72
CA SER A 126 4.43 13.09 -7.76
C SER A 126 5.85 13.03 -7.19
N GLY A 127 6.67 14.01 -7.58
CA GLY A 127 8.03 14.09 -7.05
C GLY A 127 9.05 14.41 -8.12
N GLN A 128 10.28 14.60 -7.69
CA GLN A 128 11.40 14.95 -8.54
C GLN A 128 12.67 14.26 -8.05
N GLY A 129 13.56 13.97 -9.01
CA GLY A 129 14.87 13.43 -8.68
C GLY A 129 14.80 12.02 -8.10
N GLN A 130 15.29 11.87 -6.88
CA GLN A 130 15.41 10.57 -6.21
C GLN A 130 14.35 10.34 -5.15
N GLU A 131 13.33 11.20 -5.11
CA GLU A 131 12.24 11.06 -4.16
C GLU A 131 10.90 11.27 -4.87
N ALA A 132 9.94 10.42 -4.57
CA ALA A 132 8.59 10.54 -5.10
C ALA A 132 7.57 10.16 -4.04
N THR A 133 6.37 10.68 -4.20
CA THR A 133 5.23 10.33 -3.36
C THR A 133 4.22 9.56 -4.20
N LEU A 134 3.78 8.42 -3.68
CA LEU A 134 2.73 7.60 -4.27
C LEU A 134 1.51 7.66 -3.37
N ILE A 135 0.34 7.90 -3.96
CA ILE A 135 -0.93 7.79 -3.24
C ILE A 135 -1.76 6.75 -3.97
N ALA A 136 -1.86 5.58 -3.36
CA ALA A 136 -2.60 4.45 -3.91
C ALA A 136 -3.96 4.33 -3.22
N ARG A 137 -5.02 4.18 -4.00
CA ARG A 137 -6.38 4.01 -3.49
C ARG A 137 -7.02 2.79 -4.12
N THR A 138 -7.60 1.95 -3.28
CA THR A 138 -8.32 0.77 -3.73
C THR A 138 -9.47 0.45 -2.78
N GLN A 139 -10.33 -0.46 -3.19
CA GLN A 139 -11.41 -0.97 -2.35
C GLN A 139 -11.34 -2.49 -2.33
N LEU A 140 -11.62 -3.05 -1.17
CA LEU A 140 -11.60 -4.48 -0.93
C LEU A 140 -12.94 -4.90 -0.33
N ASP A 141 -13.51 -5.97 -0.87
CA ASP A 141 -14.63 -6.64 -0.22
C ASP A 141 -14.07 -7.60 0.84
N ARG A 142 -14.35 -7.31 2.12
CA ARG A 142 -13.80 -8.12 3.21
C ARG A 142 -14.20 -9.58 3.16
N ARG A 143 -15.31 -9.87 2.49
CA ARG A 143 -15.77 -11.26 2.34
C ARG A 143 -14.80 -12.10 1.49
N ALA A 144 -14.08 -11.44 0.58
CA ALA A 144 -13.06 -12.11 -0.24
C ALA A 144 -11.90 -12.65 0.62
N LEU A 145 -11.69 -12.09 1.81
CA LEU A 145 -10.68 -12.55 2.75
C LEU A 145 -11.25 -13.51 3.81
N GLY A 146 -12.54 -13.81 3.74
CA GLY A 146 -13.18 -14.73 4.69
C GLY A 146 -13.51 -14.11 6.03
N LEU A 147 -13.46 -12.78 6.16
CA LEU A 147 -13.86 -12.12 7.39
C LEU A 147 -15.37 -12.25 7.58
N ARG A 148 -15.77 -12.74 8.75
CA ARG A 148 -17.16 -12.99 9.08
C ARG A 148 -17.63 -12.04 10.18
N ALA A 149 -18.48 -11.11 9.80
CA ALA A 149 -19.17 -10.22 10.75
C ALA A 149 -20.47 -9.77 10.10
N PRO A 150 -21.52 -9.48 10.89
CA PRO A 150 -22.76 -8.95 10.33
C PRO A 150 -22.49 -7.64 9.57
N LYS A 151 -23.17 -7.47 8.44
CA LYS A 151 -23.01 -6.28 7.58
C LYS A 151 -23.25 -4.98 8.34
N LEU A 152 -24.21 -4.99 9.27
CA LEU A 152 -24.53 -3.80 10.04
C LEU A 152 -23.41 -3.41 10.99
N MET A 153 -22.60 -4.37 11.45
CA MET A 153 -21.50 -4.11 12.35
C MET A 153 -20.24 -3.70 11.58
N ILE A 154 -19.96 -4.35 10.47
CA ILE A 154 -18.82 -4.04 9.62
C ILE A 154 -19.27 -4.11 8.17
N GLY A 155 -19.21 -2.99 7.45
CA GLY A 155 -19.57 -2.95 6.05
C GLY A 155 -18.71 -3.90 5.22
N TYR A 156 -19.21 -4.29 4.04
CA TYR A 156 -18.49 -5.20 3.17
C TYR A 156 -17.31 -4.53 2.47
N GLN A 157 -17.43 -3.26 2.15
CA GLN A 157 -16.38 -2.55 1.41
C GLN A 157 -15.42 -1.85 2.35
N VAL A 158 -14.14 -2.14 2.17
CA VAL A 158 -13.06 -1.52 2.91
C VAL A 158 -12.28 -0.66 1.93
N GLY A 159 -12.25 0.65 2.18
CA GLY A 159 -11.40 1.56 1.42
C GLY A 159 -9.98 1.51 1.97
N ILE A 160 -8.99 1.44 1.09
CA ILE A 160 -7.58 1.40 1.47
C ILE A 160 -6.87 2.54 0.76
N THR A 161 -6.13 3.34 1.52
CA THR A 161 -5.29 4.41 0.98
C THR A 161 -3.88 4.24 1.53
N VAL A 162 -2.91 4.16 0.63
CA VAL A 162 -1.50 4.11 1.00
C VAL A 162 -0.84 5.37 0.48
N THR A 163 -0.26 6.16 1.38
CA THR A 163 0.55 7.32 1.04
C THR A 163 1.99 6.97 1.34
N ALA A 164 2.77 6.76 0.31
CA ALA A 164 4.14 6.29 0.44
C ALA A 164 5.13 7.28 -0.14
N THR A 165 6.15 7.58 0.63
CA THR A 165 7.34 8.26 0.12
C THR A 165 8.30 7.18 -0.33
N ILE A 166 8.70 7.23 -1.60
CA ILE A 166 9.66 6.28 -2.14
C ILE A 166 10.95 7.01 -2.51
N ARG A 167 12.06 6.31 -2.36
CA ARG A 167 13.38 6.86 -2.64
C ARG A 167 14.16 5.93 -3.55
N HIS A 168 14.75 6.54 -4.56
CA HIS A 168 15.72 5.85 -5.39
C HIS A 168 17.05 5.88 -4.63
N PRO A 169 17.70 4.74 -4.42
CA PRO A 169 18.97 4.74 -3.72
C PRO A 169 20.01 5.58 -4.48
N ALA A 170 20.77 6.36 -3.73
CA ALA A 170 21.87 7.13 -4.31
C ALA A 170 22.83 6.15 -5.01
N ASP A 171 23.37 6.60 -6.13
CA ASP A 171 24.35 5.81 -6.85
C ASP A 171 25.48 5.40 -5.89
N PRO A 172 25.74 4.10 -5.72
CA PRO A 172 26.80 3.64 -4.83
C PRO A 172 28.16 4.25 -5.13
N GLY A 173 28.40 4.63 -6.39
CA GLY A 173 29.62 5.29 -6.76
C GLY A 173 29.76 6.70 -6.20
N HIS A 174 28.66 7.30 -5.82
CA HIS A 174 28.68 8.67 -5.28
C HIS A 174 28.76 8.71 -3.77
N ALA A 175 28.37 7.65 -3.12
CA ALA A 175 28.45 7.55 -1.68
C ALA A 175 29.89 7.37 -1.21
N GLY A 176 30.78 7.13 -2.13
CA GLY A 176 32.16 6.94 -1.83
C GLY A 176 32.91 8.16 -1.41
N GLY A 177 32.30 9.22 -1.37
CA GLY A 177 32.84 10.35 -0.76
C GLY A 177 34.23 10.64 -0.90
N PRO A 178 34.53 11.50 -0.08
CA PRO A 178 35.73 12.16 -0.03
C PRO A 178 36.84 11.33 0.46
N GLY A 179 37.65 11.01 0.22
CA GLY A 179 38.68 10.22 0.73
C GLY A 179 39.51 9.65 -0.34
N ALA A 180 39.04 9.85 -1.44
CA ALA A 180 39.84 9.48 -2.57
C ALA A 180 41.02 10.43 -2.66
N GLN A 181 42.06 10.04 -2.15
CA GLN A 181 43.32 10.75 -2.23
C GLN A 181 44.24 9.98 -3.13
#